data_129edf7d1fd4205fe65cebfbc875bed5
#
_entry.id   129edf7d1fd4205fe65cebfbc875bed5
#
_cell.length_a   1.000
_cell.length_b   1.000
_cell.length_c   1.000
_cell.angle_alpha   90.00
_cell.angle_beta   90.00
_cell.angle_gamma   90.00
#
_symmetry.space_group_name_H-M   'P 1'
#
loop_
_entity.id
_entity.type
_entity.pdbx_description
1 polymer ?
#
loop_
_entity_poly.entity_id
_entity_poly.type
_entity_poly.pdbx_seq_one_letter_code
_entity_poly.pdbx_strand_id
1 'polypeptide(L)'
;MDDIRFDGNVGNFSNASVIGYAPTVNVFGQLSTRQTVQHIVHRIKDYCNEQSLHKVNIPLLGSGAGGLSAKESFGIIRDAFADVLNITLCVYTFSDEIYYELSAEKEFIPDNPIRNPRVFISYTGMDLENRNWVKKFACRLRNSGIDARIDMFNLKPGQDLPQWMTNELIMADKVLLICDKYYAEKADSRNGGVGWETMIIQGDMLSHQEQNKYIAIIRDKNIDHCLPVYVKSKYALNWADESKVDSEFDELLLYLFDCDIEPPIGEIPTFVKNRLKGECINSFVGLYYI
;
A
#
# COMPACT_ATOMS: atom_id res chain seq x y z
N MET A 1 3.23 34.71 19.25
CA MET A 1 2.51 33.58 18.64
C MET A 1 2.69 32.43 19.63
N ASP A 2 1.63 31.95 20.25
CA ASP A 2 1.75 30.85 21.19
C ASP A 2 2.16 29.60 20.38
N ASP A 3 3.23 28.96 20.82
CA ASP A 3 3.78 27.78 20.13
C ASP A 3 2.84 26.57 20.34
N ILE A 4 2.98 25.55 19.52
CA ILE A 4 2.20 24.30 19.65
C ILE A 4 2.58 23.66 20.99
N ARG A 5 1.57 23.25 21.73
CA ARG A 5 1.73 22.46 22.92
C ARG A 5 1.46 20.97 22.60
N PHE A 6 2.42 20.12 22.89
CA PHE A 6 2.28 18.66 22.79
C PHE A 6 2.10 18.04 24.17
N ASP A 7 1.08 17.20 24.34
CA ASP A 7 0.77 16.52 25.58
C ASP A 7 0.78 15.00 25.38
N GLY A 8 1.69 14.30 26.03
CA GLY A 8 1.80 12.85 26.00
C GLY A 8 0.84 12.12 26.97
N ASN A 9 0.13 12.85 27.84
CA ASN A 9 -0.83 12.26 28.78
C ASN A 9 -2.25 12.34 28.20
N VAL A 10 -2.56 11.46 27.29
CA VAL A 10 -3.79 11.50 26.48
C VAL A 10 -5.00 10.88 27.18
N GLY A 11 -4.81 10.22 28.33
CA GLY A 11 -5.87 9.53 29.07
C GLY A 11 -6.47 8.35 28.28
N ASN A 12 -7.61 7.82 28.78
CA ASN A 12 -8.30 6.66 28.17
C ASN A 12 -9.21 7.03 26.98
N PHE A 13 -9.19 8.26 26.51
CA PHE A 13 -10.14 8.75 25.49
C PHE A 13 -9.59 8.76 24.06
N SER A 14 -8.34 8.39 23.85
CA SER A 14 -7.72 8.41 22.53
C SER A 14 -6.74 7.26 22.35
N ASN A 15 -6.70 6.71 21.13
CA ASN A 15 -5.66 5.75 20.71
C ASN A 15 -4.34 6.47 20.28
N ALA A 16 -4.26 7.79 20.47
CA ALA A 16 -3.07 8.57 20.19
C ALA A 16 -2.10 8.49 21.38
N SER A 17 -0.80 8.46 21.10
CA SER A 17 0.25 8.56 22.13
C SER A 17 0.53 10.00 22.55
N VAL A 18 0.22 10.98 21.68
CA VAL A 18 0.42 12.41 21.90
C VAL A 18 -0.71 13.19 21.24
N ILE A 19 -1.17 14.27 21.89
CA ILE A 19 -2.09 15.27 21.31
C ILE A 19 -1.36 16.62 21.19
N GLY A 20 -1.41 17.22 20.00
CA GLY A 20 -0.90 18.55 19.72
C GLY A 20 -2.05 19.58 19.74
N TYR A 21 -1.89 20.66 20.48
CA TYR A 21 -2.79 21.82 20.51
C TYR A 21 -2.13 22.95 19.73
N ALA A 22 -2.69 23.27 18.58
CA ALA A 22 -2.13 24.25 17.66
C ALA A 22 -3.08 25.44 17.46
N PRO A 23 -2.78 26.63 17.99
CA PRO A 23 -3.58 27.83 17.73
C PRO A 23 -3.34 28.29 16.29
N THR A 24 -4.39 28.31 15.47
CA THR A 24 -4.31 28.80 14.07
C THR A 24 -4.61 30.29 13.96
N VAL A 25 -5.08 30.93 15.03
CA VAL A 25 -5.35 32.34 15.13
C VAL A 25 -4.81 32.90 16.44
N ASN A 26 -4.26 34.12 16.43
CA ASN A 26 -3.69 34.75 17.63
C ASN A 26 -4.73 35.50 18.49
N VAL A 27 -5.80 35.99 17.87
CA VAL A 27 -6.85 36.77 18.52
C VAL A 27 -8.18 36.32 17.99
N PHE A 28 -9.18 36.24 18.87
CA PHE A 28 -10.55 35.95 18.50
C PHE A 28 -11.06 36.89 17.40
N GLY A 29 -11.58 36.32 16.32
CA GLY A 29 -12.07 37.09 15.16
C GLY A 29 -11.03 37.42 14.08
N GLN A 30 -9.76 37.03 14.26
CA GLN A 30 -8.78 37.09 13.19
C GLN A 30 -8.83 35.80 12.32
N LEU A 31 -8.48 35.98 11.04
CA LEU A 31 -8.34 34.88 10.12
C LEU A 31 -6.94 34.24 10.27
N SER A 32 -6.88 32.94 10.02
CA SER A 32 -5.59 32.22 9.89
C SER A 32 -4.85 32.74 8.67
N THR A 33 -3.53 32.85 8.78
CA THR A 33 -2.71 33.18 7.63
C THR A 33 -2.02 31.90 7.12
N ARG A 34 -1.71 31.88 5.82
CA ARG A 34 -0.90 30.80 5.21
C ARG A 34 0.40 30.58 5.99
N GLN A 35 1.07 31.65 6.38
CA GLN A 35 2.34 31.59 7.14
C GLN A 35 2.15 30.96 8.53
N THR A 36 1.05 31.27 9.21
CA THR A 36 0.73 30.67 10.51
C THR A 36 0.55 29.18 10.39
N VAL A 37 -0.23 28.70 9.40
CA VAL A 37 -0.47 27.28 9.19
C VAL A 37 0.81 26.56 8.75
N GLN A 38 1.61 27.16 7.88
CA GLN A 38 2.94 26.62 7.50
C GLN A 38 3.83 26.44 8.73
N HIS A 39 3.95 27.44 9.58
CA HIS A 39 4.74 27.35 10.81
C HIS A 39 4.27 26.19 11.70
N ILE A 40 2.98 26.09 11.93
CA ILE A 40 2.37 25.02 12.74
C ILE A 40 2.70 23.64 12.15
N VAL A 41 2.51 23.45 10.85
CA VAL A 41 2.72 22.15 10.19
C VAL A 41 4.20 21.75 10.25
N HIS A 42 5.13 22.69 10.05
CA HIS A 42 6.56 22.41 10.22
C HIS A 42 6.90 22.01 11.66
N ARG A 43 6.35 22.68 12.67
CA ARG A 43 6.56 22.30 14.07
C ARG A 43 6.01 20.90 14.39
N ILE A 44 4.86 20.52 13.80
CA ILE A 44 4.33 19.16 13.94
C ILE A 44 5.30 18.16 13.30
N LYS A 45 5.79 18.43 12.10
CA LYS A 45 6.75 17.58 11.40
C LYS A 45 8.03 17.38 12.23
N ASP A 46 8.61 18.46 12.72
CA ASP A 46 9.83 18.43 13.53
C ASP A 46 9.61 17.60 14.79
N TYR A 47 8.52 17.80 15.51
CA TYR A 47 8.18 17.03 16.69
C TYR A 47 8.00 15.53 16.39
N CYS A 48 7.33 15.18 15.28
CA CYS A 48 7.18 13.80 14.87
C CYS A 48 8.53 13.12 14.61
N ASN A 49 9.46 13.84 13.98
CA ASN A 49 10.81 13.33 13.72
C ASN A 49 11.61 13.19 15.02
N GLU A 50 11.60 14.18 15.92
CA GLU A 50 12.30 14.15 17.20
C GLU A 50 11.81 13.01 18.10
N GLN A 51 10.51 12.73 18.08
CA GLN A 51 9.90 11.67 18.89
C GLN A 51 9.81 10.32 18.17
N SER A 52 10.33 10.20 16.96
CA SER A 52 10.27 8.99 16.12
C SER A 52 8.83 8.48 15.95
N LEU A 53 7.87 9.39 15.76
CA LEU A 53 6.48 9.03 15.53
C LEU A 53 6.29 8.63 14.06
N HIS A 54 5.56 7.54 13.81
CA HIS A 54 5.36 7.00 12.47
C HIS A 54 4.00 7.34 11.87
N LYS A 55 3.13 7.99 12.62
CA LYS A 55 1.80 8.37 12.15
C LYS A 55 1.37 9.69 12.77
N VAL A 56 0.85 10.59 11.95
CA VAL A 56 0.26 11.85 12.38
C VAL A 56 -1.11 12.06 11.76
N ASN A 57 -2.07 12.47 12.58
CA ASN A 57 -3.44 12.78 12.18
C ASN A 57 -3.63 14.29 12.31
N ILE A 58 -3.89 14.99 11.21
CA ILE A 58 -4.04 16.45 11.17
C ILE A 58 -5.37 16.82 10.52
N PRO A 59 -6.22 17.66 11.15
CA PRO A 59 -7.37 18.23 10.46
C PRO A 59 -6.91 19.31 9.47
N LEU A 60 -7.80 19.77 8.58
CA LEU A 60 -7.52 20.89 7.70
C LEU A 60 -7.36 22.18 8.52
N LEU A 61 -6.12 22.52 8.87
CA LEU A 61 -5.78 23.63 9.75
C LEU A 61 -6.15 24.98 9.12
N GLY A 62 -6.88 25.82 9.86
CA GLY A 62 -7.26 27.15 9.41
C GLY A 62 -8.37 27.20 8.34
N SER A 63 -8.94 26.06 7.94
CA SER A 63 -9.96 26.01 6.88
C SER A 63 -11.39 26.27 7.36
N GLY A 64 -11.68 26.16 8.65
CA GLY A 64 -12.99 26.47 9.20
C GLY A 64 -13.16 27.96 9.44
N ALA A 65 -13.33 28.35 10.71
CA ALA A 65 -13.40 29.75 11.13
C ALA A 65 -12.12 30.54 10.79
N GLY A 66 -11.02 29.87 10.45
CA GLY A 66 -9.75 30.49 10.09
C GLY A 66 -9.71 31.13 8.69
N GLY A 67 -10.66 30.84 7.80
CA GLY A 67 -10.85 31.50 6.51
C GLY A 67 -9.94 31.04 5.36
N LEU A 68 -9.03 30.09 5.57
CA LEU A 68 -8.33 29.43 4.46
C LEU A 68 -9.28 28.48 3.73
N SER A 69 -9.13 28.33 2.42
CA SER A 69 -9.83 27.26 1.71
C SER A 69 -9.28 25.89 2.13
N ALA A 70 -10.11 24.86 2.01
CA ALA A 70 -9.70 23.47 2.27
C ALA A 70 -8.49 23.07 1.42
N LYS A 71 -8.49 23.48 0.15
CA LYS A 71 -7.41 23.25 -0.82
C LYS A 71 -6.09 23.91 -0.39
N GLU A 72 -6.11 25.14 0.06
CA GLU A 72 -4.90 25.83 0.55
C GLU A 72 -4.35 25.18 1.81
N SER A 73 -5.24 24.85 2.78
CA SER A 73 -4.83 24.12 3.99
C SER A 73 -4.21 22.76 3.67
N PHE A 74 -4.87 21.99 2.82
CA PHE A 74 -4.38 20.68 2.38
C PHE A 74 -3.03 20.80 1.67
N GLY A 75 -2.88 21.75 0.73
CA GLY A 75 -1.62 21.98 0.03
C GLY A 75 -0.46 22.29 0.97
N ILE A 76 -0.67 23.15 1.98
CA ILE A 76 0.35 23.47 2.99
C ILE A 76 0.78 22.21 3.77
N ILE A 77 -0.20 21.41 4.21
CA ILE A 77 0.06 20.20 4.99
C ILE A 77 0.82 19.19 4.13
N ARG A 78 0.34 18.92 2.91
CA ARG A 78 0.97 18.00 1.95
C ARG A 78 2.41 18.39 1.64
N ASP A 79 2.63 19.66 1.26
CA ASP A 79 3.93 20.16 0.82
C ASP A 79 4.98 20.10 1.96
N ALA A 80 4.54 20.31 3.21
CA ALA A 80 5.43 20.22 4.36
C ALA A 80 5.92 18.81 4.67
N PHE A 81 5.14 17.78 4.32
CA PHE A 81 5.47 16.37 4.55
C PHE A 81 5.96 15.65 3.28
N ALA A 82 6.08 16.34 2.14
CA ALA A 82 6.44 15.71 0.86
C ALA A 82 7.83 15.01 0.86
N ASP A 83 8.73 15.46 1.72
CA ASP A 83 10.10 14.92 1.87
C ASP A 83 10.23 13.90 3.02
N VAL A 84 9.13 13.55 3.71
CA VAL A 84 9.16 12.69 4.90
C VAL A 84 8.70 11.28 4.54
N LEU A 85 9.63 10.33 4.55
CA LEU A 85 9.41 8.97 4.10
C LEU A 85 8.93 7.98 5.18
N ASN A 86 9.05 8.35 6.46
CA ASN A 86 8.82 7.44 7.59
C ASN A 86 7.62 7.81 8.46
N ILE A 87 6.82 8.80 8.05
CA ILE A 87 5.64 9.25 8.77
C ILE A 87 4.41 9.10 7.88
N THR A 88 3.43 8.33 8.33
CA THR A 88 2.11 8.26 7.69
C THR A 88 1.30 9.51 8.06
N LEU A 89 1.05 10.36 7.08
CA LEU A 89 0.22 11.56 7.22
C LEU A 89 -1.24 11.24 6.91
N CYS A 90 -2.13 11.44 7.88
CA CYS A 90 -3.57 11.34 7.69
C CYS A 90 -4.21 12.74 7.85
N VAL A 91 -4.78 13.26 6.78
CA VAL A 91 -5.49 14.54 6.82
C VAL A 91 -6.98 14.29 6.89
N TYR A 92 -7.66 14.92 7.87
CA TYR A 92 -9.08 14.73 8.13
C TYR A 92 -9.89 15.91 7.67
N THR A 93 -11.04 15.63 7.06
CA THR A 93 -12.08 16.60 6.72
C THR A 93 -13.41 16.18 7.34
N PHE A 94 -14.28 17.15 7.63
CA PHE A 94 -15.63 16.93 8.17
C PHE A 94 -16.72 16.96 7.10
N SER A 95 -16.35 17.14 5.82
CA SER A 95 -17.29 17.22 4.69
C SER A 95 -16.91 16.22 3.62
N ASP A 96 -17.88 15.41 3.19
CA ASP A 96 -17.73 14.48 2.07
C ASP A 96 -17.43 15.25 0.77
N GLU A 97 -18.02 16.44 0.57
CA GLU A 97 -17.77 17.28 -0.60
C GLU A 97 -16.31 17.70 -0.67
N ILE A 98 -15.74 18.18 0.46
CA ILE A 98 -14.33 18.55 0.55
C ILE A 98 -13.44 17.32 0.35
N TYR A 99 -13.83 16.15 0.88
CA TYR A 99 -13.10 14.90 0.66
C TYR A 99 -13.02 14.56 -0.83
N TYR A 100 -14.14 14.60 -1.55
CA TYR A 100 -14.17 14.30 -2.98
C TYR A 100 -13.43 15.36 -3.81
N GLU A 101 -13.55 16.66 -3.44
CA GLU A 101 -12.82 17.74 -4.10
C GLU A 101 -11.30 17.55 -4.00
N LEU A 102 -10.79 17.29 -2.79
CA LEU A 102 -9.36 17.08 -2.56
C LEU A 102 -8.85 15.75 -3.13
N SER A 103 -9.70 14.72 -3.16
CA SER A 103 -9.36 13.41 -3.76
C SER A 103 -9.34 13.44 -5.29
N ALA A 104 -10.08 14.35 -5.93
CA ALA A 104 -10.09 14.54 -7.37
C ALA A 104 -8.81 15.21 -7.91
N GLU A 105 -8.06 15.89 -7.04
CA GLU A 105 -6.72 16.40 -7.35
C GLU A 105 -5.69 15.27 -7.30
N LYS A 106 -5.88 14.25 -8.16
CA LYS A 106 -4.91 13.18 -8.39
C LYS A 106 -3.67 13.70 -9.14
N GLU A 107 -3.02 14.74 -8.61
CA GLU A 107 -1.64 15.02 -8.96
C GLU A 107 -0.82 14.93 -7.66
N PHE A 108 -0.16 13.77 -7.50
CA PHE A 108 0.91 13.57 -6.55
C PHE A 108 0.53 13.62 -5.05
N ILE A 109 -0.36 12.75 -4.60
CA ILE A 109 -0.12 12.09 -3.32
C ILE A 109 0.69 10.84 -3.69
N PRO A 110 1.92 10.66 -3.23
CA PRO A 110 2.47 9.32 -3.21
C PRO A 110 1.51 8.51 -2.33
N ASP A 111 0.74 7.64 -2.96
CA ASP A 111 -0.19 6.68 -2.34
C ASP A 111 0.63 5.66 -1.56
N ASN A 112 1.38 6.11 -0.64
CA ASN A 112 2.12 5.38 0.39
C ASN A 112 3.42 6.14 0.68
N PRO A 113 3.72 6.54 1.92
CA PRO A 113 5.12 6.77 2.25
C PRO A 113 5.88 5.52 1.81
N ILE A 114 7.03 5.67 1.15
CA ILE A 114 7.86 4.53 0.75
C ILE A 114 8.17 3.76 2.02
N ARG A 115 7.27 2.87 2.39
CA ARG A 115 7.45 1.95 3.50
C ARG A 115 7.90 0.61 2.94
N ASN A 116 8.66 -0.10 3.71
CA ASN A 116 9.03 -1.46 3.38
C ASN A 116 7.76 -2.33 3.30
N PRO A 117 7.36 -2.82 2.11
CA PRO A 117 6.18 -3.69 2.00
C PRO A 117 6.36 -4.93 2.87
N ARG A 118 5.33 -5.28 3.64
CA ARG A 118 5.33 -6.50 4.43
C ARG A 118 4.87 -7.67 3.58
N VAL A 119 5.76 -8.59 3.33
CA VAL A 119 5.52 -9.72 2.42
C VAL A 119 5.63 -11.03 3.18
N PHE A 120 4.51 -11.74 3.30
CA PHE A 120 4.49 -13.08 3.87
C PHE A 120 4.80 -14.12 2.78
N ILE A 121 5.74 -15.04 3.05
CA ILE A 121 6.13 -16.10 2.14
C ILE A 121 5.61 -17.43 2.67
N SER A 122 4.60 -17.97 1.98
CA SER A 122 4.02 -19.28 2.26
C SER A 122 4.71 -20.35 1.40
N TYR A 123 5.21 -21.39 2.03
CA TYR A 123 5.95 -22.48 1.38
C TYR A 123 5.83 -23.78 2.16
N THR A 124 6.23 -24.90 1.55
CA THR A 124 6.35 -26.18 2.26
C THR A 124 7.76 -26.38 2.81
N GLY A 125 7.86 -26.86 4.03
CA GLY A 125 9.14 -27.24 4.63
C GLY A 125 9.57 -28.69 4.37
N MET A 126 8.87 -29.42 3.46
CA MET A 126 9.06 -30.85 3.21
C MET A 126 10.38 -31.14 2.49
N ASP A 127 10.79 -30.25 1.59
CA ASP A 127 12.04 -30.33 0.86
C ASP A 127 13.10 -29.39 1.44
N LEU A 128 14.25 -29.92 1.79
CA LEU A 128 15.37 -29.16 2.33
C LEU A 128 15.97 -28.19 1.31
N GLU A 129 16.00 -28.57 0.04
CA GLU A 129 16.52 -27.73 -1.04
C GLU A 129 15.60 -26.51 -1.23
N ASN A 130 14.29 -26.73 -1.34
CA ASN A 130 13.31 -25.66 -1.44
C ASN A 130 13.34 -24.76 -0.20
N ARG A 131 13.44 -25.33 1.00
CA ARG A 131 13.57 -24.57 2.26
C ARG A 131 14.80 -23.65 2.27
N ASN A 132 15.95 -24.14 1.80
CA ASN A 132 17.18 -23.35 1.69
C ASN A 132 17.05 -22.24 0.63
N TRP A 133 16.40 -22.54 -0.48
CA TRP A 133 16.12 -21.56 -1.52
C TRP A 133 15.21 -20.44 -0.98
N VAL A 134 14.10 -20.76 -0.31
CA VAL A 134 13.20 -19.78 0.32
C VAL A 134 13.95 -18.88 1.29
N LYS A 135 14.85 -19.46 2.10
CA LYS A 135 15.68 -18.67 3.03
C LYS A 135 16.55 -17.65 2.29
N LYS A 136 17.24 -18.06 1.22
CA LYS A 136 18.08 -17.18 0.39
C LYS A 136 17.24 -16.10 -0.29
N PHE A 137 16.09 -16.48 -0.82
CA PHE A 137 15.15 -15.57 -1.48
C PHE A 137 14.61 -14.53 -0.52
N ALA A 138 14.18 -14.93 0.69
CA ALA A 138 13.75 -14.00 1.73
C ALA A 138 14.87 -13.01 2.15
N CYS A 139 16.12 -13.48 2.25
CA CYS A 139 17.26 -12.58 2.49
C CYS A 139 17.45 -11.59 1.33
N ARG A 140 17.31 -12.01 0.07
CA ARG A 140 17.42 -11.15 -1.10
C ARG A 140 16.33 -10.08 -1.11
N LEU A 141 15.09 -10.45 -0.82
CA LEU A 141 13.98 -9.51 -0.68
C LEU A 141 14.24 -8.48 0.44
N ARG A 142 14.71 -8.93 1.59
CA ARG A 142 15.05 -8.03 2.71
C ARG A 142 16.16 -7.05 2.35
N ASN A 143 17.18 -7.49 1.62
CA ASN A 143 18.24 -6.61 1.12
C ASN A 143 17.73 -5.58 0.09
N SER A 144 16.59 -5.85 -0.54
CA SER A 144 15.92 -4.94 -1.48
C SER A 144 14.82 -4.10 -0.83
N GLY A 145 14.78 -4.00 0.50
CA GLY A 145 13.83 -3.14 1.21
C GLY A 145 12.46 -3.77 1.49
N ILE A 146 12.27 -5.07 1.28
CA ILE A 146 11.02 -5.78 1.58
C ILE A 146 11.08 -6.35 3.01
N ASP A 147 10.04 -6.12 3.84
CA ASP A 147 9.89 -6.84 5.12
C ASP A 147 9.38 -8.27 4.88
N ALA A 148 10.25 -9.12 4.32
CA ALA A 148 9.95 -10.51 4.05
C ALA A 148 9.82 -11.31 5.35
N ARG A 149 8.66 -11.97 5.52
CA ARG A 149 8.25 -12.72 6.71
C ARG A 149 8.20 -14.20 6.42
N ILE A 150 9.03 -14.98 7.12
CA ILE A 150 9.05 -16.45 7.07
C ILE A 150 9.18 -17.01 8.48
N ASP A 151 8.70 -18.22 8.69
CA ASP A 151 8.81 -18.94 9.98
C ASP A 151 10.24 -19.02 10.48
N MET A 152 11.19 -19.37 9.61
CA MET A 152 12.61 -19.50 9.96
C MET A 152 13.25 -18.23 10.57
N PHE A 153 12.71 -17.03 10.29
CA PHE A 153 13.25 -15.76 10.83
C PHE A 153 12.42 -15.24 11.99
N ASN A 154 11.13 -15.46 11.98
CA ASN A 154 10.17 -14.69 12.78
C ASN A 154 9.45 -15.52 13.84
N LEU A 155 9.34 -16.84 13.65
CA LEU A 155 8.75 -17.73 14.65
C LEU A 155 9.74 -18.02 15.77
N LYS A 156 9.35 -17.78 17.00
CA LYS A 156 10.16 -18.04 18.19
C LYS A 156 9.74 -19.34 18.87
N PRO A 157 10.66 -20.05 19.55
CA PRO A 157 10.32 -21.22 20.34
C PRO A 157 9.19 -20.90 21.34
N GLY A 158 8.20 -21.77 21.40
CA GLY A 158 7.03 -21.61 22.27
C GLY A 158 5.85 -20.81 21.67
N GLN A 159 5.99 -20.24 20.50
CA GLN A 159 4.87 -19.63 19.78
C GLN A 159 4.04 -20.68 19.03
N ASP A 160 2.73 -20.43 18.96
CA ASP A 160 1.81 -21.24 18.16
C ASP A 160 2.00 -20.89 16.67
N LEU A 161 2.42 -21.88 15.88
CA LEU A 161 2.71 -21.70 14.44
C LEU A 161 1.46 -21.33 13.64
N PRO A 162 0.31 -22.01 13.75
CA PRO A 162 -0.92 -21.64 13.05
C PRO A 162 -1.38 -20.21 13.36
N GLN A 163 -1.34 -19.81 14.63
CA GLN A 163 -1.71 -18.45 15.03
C GLN A 163 -0.74 -17.41 14.47
N TRP A 164 0.56 -17.68 14.51
CA TRP A 164 1.59 -16.81 13.94
C TRP A 164 1.36 -16.63 12.43
N MET A 165 1.13 -17.70 11.68
CA MET A 165 0.87 -17.66 10.23
C MET A 165 -0.38 -16.87 9.89
N THR A 166 -1.47 -17.05 10.65
CA THR A 166 -2.70 -16.28 10.48
C THR A 166 -2.46 -14.80 10.66
N ASN A 167 -1.73 -14.41 11.70
CA ASN A 167 -1.40 -13.01 11.96
C ASN A 167 -0.52 -12.42 10.84
N GLU A 168 0.50 -13.15 10.39
CA GLU A 168 1.35 -12.68 9.28
C GLU A 168 0.56 -12.52 7.99
N LEU A 169 -0.35 -13.45 7.68
CA LEU A 169 -1.21 -13.38 6.51
C LEU A 169 -2.12 -12.14 6.53
N ILE A 170 -2.77 -11.87 7.67
CA ILE A 170 -3.66 -10.71 7.84
C ILE A 170 -2.87 -9.39 7.70
N MET A 171 -1.67 -9.34 8.27
CA MET A 171 -0.84 -8.13 8.32
C MET A 171 -0.02 -7.90 7.05
N ALA A 172 0.07 -8.89 6.15
CA ALA A 172 0.85 -8.78 4.93
C ALA A 172 0.17 -7.90 3.87
N ASP A 173 0.95 -7.05 3.22
CA ASP A 173 0.54 -6.31 2.02
C ASP A 173 0.45 -7.24 0.82
N LYS A 174 1.43 -8.14 0.70
CA LYS A 174 1.51 -9.17 -0.35
C LYS A 174 1.85 -10.53 0.25
N VAL A 175 1.39 -11.58 -0.42
CA VAL A 175 1.65 -12.97 -0.03
C VAL A 175 2.26 -13.71 -1.22
N LEU A 176 3.47 -14.23 -1.06
CA LEU A 176 4.12 -15.07 -2.06
C LEU A 176 3.86 -16.54 -1.74
N LEU A 177 3.23 -17.23 -2.67
CA LEU A 177 2.96 -18.67 -2.57
C LEU A 177 4.05 -19.42 -3.36
N ILE A 178 4.98 -20.06 -2.66
CA ILE A 178 6.07 -20.84 -3.31
C ILE A 178 5.54 -22.23 -3.62
N CYS A 179 5.12 -22.40 -4.86
CA CYS A 179 4.42 -23.58 -5.33
C CYS A 179 5.37 -24.62 -5.89
N ASP A 180 5.47 -25.74 -5.19
CA ASP A 180 6.08 -27.00 -5.62
C ASP A 180 5.03 -28.13 -5.57
N LYS A 181 5.40 -29.34 -5.97
CA LYS A 181 4.49 -30.50 -5.90
C LYS A 181 3.95 -30.75 -4.49
N TYR A 182 4.77 -30.57 -3.46
CA TYR A 182 4.36 -30.78 -2.07
C TYR A 182 3.40 -29.69 -1.59
N TYR A 183 3.55 -28.45 -2.09
CA TYR A 183 2.65 -27.36 -1.78
C TYR A 183 1.24 -27.63 -2.32
N ALA A 184 1.13 -28.07 -3.58
CA ALA A 184 -0.15 -28.40 -4.19
C ALA A 184 -0.80 -29.63 -3.50
N GLU A 185 -0.06 -30.71 -3.28
CA GLU A 185 -0.55 -31.91 -2.58
C GLU A 185 -1.07 -31.54 -1.17
N LYS A 186 -0.31 -30.74 -0.44
CA LYS A 186 -0.65 -30.28 0.90
C LYS A 186 -1.91 -29.41 0.88
N ALA A 187 -2.02 -28.52 -0.08
CA ALA A 187 -3.12 -27.58 -0.19
C ALA A 187 -4.45 -28.25 -0.60
N ASP A 188 -4.39 -29.24 -1.49
CA ASP A 188 -5.57 -29.87 -2.09
C ASP A 188 -6.07 -31.11 -1.31
N SER A 189 -5.18 -31.79 -0.53
CA SER A 189 -5.50 -33.08 0.10
C SER A 189 -6.46 -32.99 1.29
N ARG A 190 -6.67 -31.84 1.89
CA ARG A 190 -7.51 -31.63 3.11
C ARG A 190 -7.27 -32.64 4.25
N ASN A 191 -6.23 -33.48 4.17
CA ASN A 191 -5.94 -34.53 5.13
C ASN A 191 -5.00 -34.08 6.24
N GLY A 192 -5.52 -34.06 7.48
CA GLY A 192 -4.75 -33.76 8.68
C GLY A 192 -4.57 -32.25 8.93
N GLY A 193 -4.04 -31.83 10.07
CA GLY A 193 -3.93 -30.44 10.57
C GLY A 193 -3.32 -29.36 9.66
N VAL A 194 -3.01 -29.73 8.43
CA VAL A 194 -2.47 -28.91 7.33
C VAL A 194 -3.55 -28.17 6.54
N GLY A 195 -4.81 -28.63 6.59
CA GLY A 195 -5.95 -27.97 5.92
C GLY A 195 -6.27 -26.57 6.48
N TRP A 196 -5.82 -26.27 7.68
CA TRP A 196 -6.09 -25.00 8.35
C TRP A 196 -5.44 -23.80 7.63
N GLU A 197 -4.15 -23.91 7.30
CA GLU A 197 -3.38 -22.86 6.61
C GLU A 197 -3.98 -22.54 5.23
N THR A 198 -4.32 -23.59 4.47
CA THR A 198 -4.95 -23.46 3.16
C THR A 198 -6.36 -22.85 3.26
N MET A 199 -7.12 -23.21 4.31
CA MET A 199 -8.46 -22.63 4.53
C MET A 199 -8.38 -21.14 4.84
N ILE A 200 -7.40 -20.68 5.60
CA ILE A 200 -7.19 -19.26 5.91
C ILE A 200 -6.84 -18.50 4.64
N ILE A 201 -5.87 -18.99 3.86
CA ILE A 201 -5.49 -18.39 2.58
C ILE A 201 -6.68 -18.32 1.63
N GLN A 202 -7.44 -19.40 1.47
CA GLN A 202 -8.63 -19.44 0.62
C GLN A 202 -9.71 -18.47 1.12
N GLY A 203 -9.95 -18.40 2.43
CA GLY A 203 -10.91 -17.48 3.02
C GLY A 203 -10.54 -16.01 2.80
N ASP A 204 -9.27 -15.66 3.00
CA ASP A 204 -8.77 -14.32 2.75
C ASP A 204 -8.82 -13.96 1.26
N MET A 205 -8.45 -14.89 0.36
CA MET A 205 -8.57 -14.70 -1.10
C MET A 205 -10.00 -14.48 -1.55
N LEU A 206 -10.98 -15.18 -0.96
CA LEU A 206 -12.40 -15.00 -1.29
C LEU A 206 -12.94 -13.66 -0.80
N SER A 207 -12.44 -13.18 0.33
CA SER A 207 -12.83 -11.88 0.91
C SER A 207 -12.22 -10.68 0.19
N HIS A 208 -11.10 -10.88 -0.53
CA HIS A 208 -10.33 -9.84 -1.19
C HIS A 208 -10.07 -10.17 -2.66
N GLN A 209 -11.12 -10.55 -3.41
CA GLN A 209 -11.01 -11.04 -4.81
C GLN A 209 -10.37 -10.05 -5.79
N GLU A 210 -10.51 -8.75 -5.55
CA GLU A 210 -10.00 -7.69 -6.42
C GLU A 210 -8.55 -7.26 -6.09
N GLN A 211 -7.96 -7.80 -5.03
CA GLN A 211 -6.63 -7.39 -4.60
C GLN A 211 -5.56 -8.31 -5.17
N ASN A 212 -4.51 -7.71 -5.75
CA ASN A 212 -3.28 -8.39 -6.19
C ASN A 212 -2.38 -8.76 -4.99
N LYS A 213 -3.01 -9.23 -3.89
CA LYS A 213 -2.30 -9.60 -2.66
C LYS A 213 -1.51 -10.90 -2.81
N TYR A 214 -2.03 -11.84 -3.59
CA TYR A 214 -1.49 -13.20 -3.72
C TYR A 214 -0.76 -13.39 -5.03
N ILE A 215 0.54 -13.67 -4.97
CA ILE A 215 1.40 -13.94 -6.13
C ILE A 215 1.93 -15.37 -6.00
N ALA A 216 1.60 -16.21 -6.98
CA ALA A 216 2.13 -17.58 -7.05
C ALA A 216 3.45 -17.62 -7.80
N ILE A 217 4.44 -18.31 -7.23
CA ILE A 217 5.76 -18.55 -7.82
C ILE A 217 5.94 -20.07 -7.97
N ILE A 218 6.08 -20.54 -9.20
CA ILE A 218 6.25 -21.93 -9.54
C ILE A 218 7.71 -22.31 -9.44
N ARG A 219 8.01 -23.33 -8.62
CA ARG A 219 9.37 -23.84 -8.38
C ARG A 219 9.57 -25.29 -8.85
N ASP A 220 8.60 -25.87 -9.55
CA ASP A 220 8.70 -27.24 -10.07
C ASP A 220 8.60 -27.21 -11.61
N LYS A 221 9.38 -28.07 -12.26
CA LYS A 221 9.35 -28.24 -13.73
C LYS A 221 8.03 -28.81 -14.23
N ASN A 222 7.31 -29.55 -13.38
CA ASN A 222 5.98 -30.07 -13.72
C ASN A 222 4.87 -29.11 -13.24
N ILE A 223 4.62 -28.10 -14.05
CA ILE A 223 3.68 -26.99 -13.77
C ILE A 223 2.28 -27.49 -13.42
N ASP A 224 1.81 -28.55 -14.07
CA ASP A 224 0.44 -29.06 -13.91
C ASP A 224 0.13 -29.57 -12.49
N HIS A 225 1.16 -29.96 -11.75
CA HIS A 225 1.04 -30.59 -10.44
C HIS A 225 1.55 -29.72 -9.27
N CYS A 226 2.05 -28.53 -9.51
CA CYS A 226 2.62 -27.70 -8.45
C CYS A 226 1.68 -26.55 -8.00
N LEU A 227 0.69 -26.18 -8.82
CA LEU A 227 -0.29 -25.15 -8.46
C LEU A 227 -1.50 -25.77 -7.78
N PRO A 228 -1.84 -25.33 -6.54
CA PRO A 228 -3.13 -25.65 -5.92
C PRO A 228 -4.32 -25.24 -6.78
N VAL A 229 -5.43 -25.98 -6.69
CA VAL A 229 -6.64 -25.74 -7.49
C VAL A 229 -7.12 -24.29 -7.39
N TYR A 230 -7.06 -23.69 -6.21
CA TYR A 230 -7.57 -22.33 -5.96
C TYR A 230 -6.72 -21.20 -6.55
N VAL A 231 -5.48 -21.48 -7.00
CA VAL A 231 -4.64 -20.47 -7.69
C VAL A 231 -4.41 -20.76 -9.17
N LYS A 232 -4.93 -21.88 -9.71
CA LYS A 232 -4.74 -22.26 -11.13
C LYS A 232 -5.24 -21.22 -12.14
N SER A 233 -6.22 -20.41 -11.76
CA SER A 233 -6.75 -19.33 -12.61
C SER A 233 -5.96 -18.03 -12.54
N LYS A 234 -4.99 -17.92 -11.63
CA LYS A 234 -4.16 -16.71 -11.46
C LYS A 234 -2.91 -16.78 -12.32
N TYR A 235 -2.46 -15.60 -12.77
CA TYR A 235 -1.13 -15.50 -13.37
C TYR A 235 -0.06 -15.85 -12.32
N ALA A 236 0.85 -16.75 -12.67
CA ALA A 236 1.92 -17.23 -11.79
C ALA A 236 3.28 -16.99 -12.43
N LEU A 237 4.27 -16.57 -11.65
CA LEU A 237 5.65 -16.48 -12.09
C LEU A 237 6.27 -17.88 -12.17
N ASN A 238 6.81 -18.23 -13.32
CA ASN A 238 7.42 -19.55 -13.53
C ASN A 238 8.94 -19.48 -13.34
N TRP A 239 9.39 -19.78 -12.14
CA TRP A 239 10.79 -19.82 -11.72
C TRP A 239 11.32 -21.26 -11.52
N ALA A 240 10.76 -22.23 -12.23
CA ALA A 240 11.30 -23.59 -12.29
C ALA A 240 12.69 -23.62 -12.93
N ASP A 241 13.01 -22.64 -13.77
CA ASP A 241 14.35 -22.35 -14.29
C ASP A 241 14.97 -21.20 -13.48
N GLU A 242 16.05 -21.50 -12.76
CA GLU A 242 16.71 -20.51 -11.88
C GLU A 242 17.28 -19.31 -12.64
N SER A 243 17.59 -19.46 -13.94
CA SER A 243 18.06 -18.34 -14.77
C SER A 243 17.04 -17.21 -14.89
N LYS A 244 15.75 -17.53 -14.78
CA LYS A 244 14.67 -16.54 -14.84
C LYS A 244 14.54 -15.73 -13.56
N VAL A 245 14.93 -16.30 -12.41
CA VAL A 245 14.81 -15.61 -11.11
C VAL A 245 15.56 -14.30 -11.13
N ASP A 246 16.76 -14.26 -11.69
CA ASP A 246 17.58 -13.04 -11.73
C ASP A 246 17.04 -11.99 -12.71
N SER A 247 16.49 -12.43 -13.86
CA SER A 247 15.93 -11.51 -14.86
C SER A 247 14.56 -10.94 -14.48
N GLU A 248 13.75 -11.69 -13.72
CA GLU A 248 12.38 -11.32 -13.35
C GLU A 248 12.28 -10.76 -11.92
N PHE A 249 13.40 -10.76 -11.17
CA PHE A 249 13.38 -10.30 -9.77
C PHE A 249 13.08 -8.82 -9.63
N ASP A 250 13.62 -8.00 -10.52
CA ASP A 250 13.38 -6.55 -10.49
C ASP A 250 11.91 -6.23 -10.82
N GLU A 251 11.31 -6.98 -11.76
CA GLU A 251 9.88 -6.89 -12.05
C GLU A 251 9.03 -7.30 -10.84
N LEU A 252 9.39 -8.39 -10.16
CA LEU A 252 8.73 -8.78 -8.91
C LEU A 252 8.81 -7.66 -7.86
N LEU A 253 9.96 -6.99 -7.71
CA LEU A 253 10.08 -5.86 -6.78
C LEU A 253 9.11 -4.74 -7.12
N LEU A 254 8.95 -4.37 -8.40
CA LEU A 254 7.96 -3.38 -8.81
C LEU A 254 6.54 -3.76 -8.40
N TYR A 255 6.14 -5.03 -8.59
CA TYR A 255 4.85 -5.54 -8.12
C TYR A 255 4.70 -5.48 -6.59
N LEU A 256 5.77 -5.76 -5.85
CA LEU A 256 5.73 -5.74 -4.38
C LEU A 256 5.64 -4.33 -3.81
N PHE A 257 6.19 -3.34 -4.53
CA PHE A 257 6.10 -1.92 -4.18
C PHE A 257 4.86 -1.23 -4.78
N ASP A 258 3.96 -1.98 -5.45
CA ASP A 258 2.79 -1.44 -6.17
C ASP A 258 3.16 -0.33 -7.17
N CYS A 259 4.33 -0.48 -7.83
CA CYS A 259 4.77 0.43 -8.88
C CYS A 259 4.10 0.09 -10.21
N ASP A 260 3.69 1.12 -10.95
CA ASP A 260 3.18 0.96 -12.31
C ASP A 260 4.29 0.47 -13.24
N ILE A 261 4.03 -0.64 -13.93
CA ILE A 261 4.95 -1.24 -14.91
C ILE A 261 4.58 -0.80 -16.33
N GLU A 262 3.34 -0.34 -16.52
CA GLU A 262 2.85 0.08 -17.81
C GLU A 262 3.54 1.39 -18.27
N PRO A 263 4.04 1.46 -19.50
CA PRO A 263 4.52 2.72 -20.04
C PRO A 263 3.37 3.72 -20.15
N PRO A 264 3.61 5.02 -19.93
CA PRO A 264 2.57 6.03 -20.03
C PRO A 264 1.94 6.04 -21.44
N ILE A 265 0.62 6.19 -21.49
CA ILE A 265 -0.11 6.30 -22.74
C ILE A 265 0.35 7.60 -23.45
N GLY A 266 0.88 7.46 -24.65
CA GLY A 266 1.29 8.59 -25.46
C GLY A 266 0.11 9.48 -25.91
N GLU A 267 0.41 10.69 -26.37
CA GLU A 267 -0.63 11.58 -26.91
C GLU A 267 -1.32 11.00 -28.15
N ILE A 268 -2.63 11.22 -28.26
CA ILE A 268 -3.39 10.87 -29.46
C ILE A 268 -2.78 11.63 -30.65
N PRO A 269 -2.38 10.93 -31.74
CA PRO A 269 -1.80 11.58 -32.91
C PRO A 269 -2.72 12.67 -33.50
N THR A 270 -2.13 13.78 -33.94
CA THR A 270 -2.87 14.95 -34.43
C THR A 270 -3.85 14.62 -35.57
N PHE A 271 -3.49 13.70 -36.47
CA PHE A 271 -4.38 13.28 -37.55
C PHE A 271 -5.64 12.55 -37.05
N VAL A 272 -5.53 11.80 -35.94
CA VAL A 272 -6.68 11.15 -35.29
C VAL A 272 -7.55 12.20 -34.61
N LYS A 273 -6.93 13.13 -33.83
CA LYS A 273 -7.64 14.25 -33.19
C LYS A 273 -8.44 15.07 -34.23
N ASN A 274 -7.84 15.34 -35.42
CA ASN A 274 -8.50 16.10 -36.47
C ASN A 274 -9.68 15.33 -37.09
N ARG A 275 -9.55 14.01 -37.29
CA ARG A 275 -10.61 13.17 -37.83
C ARG A 275 -11.80 13.03 -36.87
N LEU A 276 -11.54 12.84 -35.61
CA LEU A 276 -12.58 12.80 -34.55
C LEU A 276 -13.35 14.13 -34.46
N LYS A 277 -12.64 15.27 -34.61
CA LYS A 277 -13.27 16.59 -34.69
C LYS A 277 -14.10 16.78 -35.95
N GLY A 278 -13.66 16.23 -37.08
CA GLY A 278 -14.37 16.28 -38.35
C GLY A 278 -15.65 15.46 -38.38
N GLU A 279 -15.66 14.30 -37.73
CA GLU A 279 -16.87 13.47 -37.60
C GLU A 279 -17.94 14.13 -36.72
N CYS A 280 -17.54 14.84 -35.66
CA CYS A 280 -18.47 15.63 -34.86
C CYS A 280 -19.09 16.80 -35.63
N ILE A 281 -18.37 17.41 -36.59
CA ILE A 281 -18.92 18.51 -37.38
C ILE A 281 -19.90 18.01 -38.45
N ASN A 282 -19.67 16.82 -39.01
CA ASN A 282 -20.56 16.22 -40.01
C ASN A 282 -21.84 15.61 -39.41
N SER A 283 -21.85 15.24 -38.13
CA SER A 283 -23.08 14.77 -37.47
C SER A 283 -24.02 15.90 -37.05
N PHE A 284 -23.56 17.15 -37.05
CA PHE A 284 -24.39 18.31 -36.70
C PHE A 284 -25.00 19.08 -37.87
N VAL A 285 -24.58 18.78 -39.09
CA VAL A 285 -25.10 19.43 -40.32
C VAL A 285 -26.30 18.68 -40.94
N GLY A 286 -26.71 17.57 -40.36
CA GLY A 286 -27.82 16.72 -40.86
C GLY A 286 -29.21 17.03 -40.30
N LEU A 287 -29.45 18.10 -39.61
CA LEU A 287 -30.76 18.51 -39.12
C LEU A 287 -31.02 19.98 -39.41
N TYR A 288 -31.57 20.27 -40.58
CA TYR A 288 -32.56 21.32 -40.86
C TYR A 288 -32.82 21.39 -42.37
N TYR A 289 -33.91 20.77 -42.82
CA TYR A 289 -34.87 21.33 -43.73
C TYR A 289 -36.08 20.38 -43.81
N ILE A 290 -37.15 20.70 -43.09
CA ILE A 290 -38.52 20.70 -43.52
C ILE A 290 -39.18 21.98 -43.00
#